data_8c405099c84d06e68016f283f102d160
#
_entry.id   8c405099c84d06e68016f283f102d160
#
_cell.length_a   1.000
_cell.length_b   1.000
_cell.length_c   1.000
_cell.angle_alpha   90.00
_cell.angle_beta   90.00
_cell.angle_gamma   90.00
#
_symmetry.space_group_name_H-M   'P 1'
#
loop_
_entity.id
_entity.type
_entity.pdbx_description
1 polymer ?
#
loop_
_entity_poly.entity_id
_entity_poly.type
_entity_poly.pdbx_seq_one_letter_code
_entity_poly.pdbx_strand_id
1 'polypeptide(L)'
;MKYEDLGVVPIINACGTVTRLGGAPLHVAALAAYDSAAQQSVAIEELQIAVSQQLSQWLECEAGLIASGAAAALTLGTAAILAGTDLARMETLPDTTRFPNELLIACDQRSGYDHAVRAAGAKIVAVGMNEVVSGAGVRRVEPWEYAAAITEQTAGILYVQTDSSRPLLADVIRVAKEHGLPVLVDAAGEIPPAENLKRLVDLGADLVAFSGGKAMRGPQATGLLLGTRTLVGSALLQMLDMDDHPTLWKAPVEFFDAGDVVGMPRHGIGRGLKVSKESIMAVMTALEKFLEPEQSKLMDACHDLLQRISAALNAAGVDTELIAHENHVPRLDVKINADQDAFEVCQCLRNSSPRVFVGHSRLEESVLVINAMAIRENEIEPLIAALLSQIH
;
A
#
# COMPACT_ATOMS: atom_id res chain seq x y z
N MET A 1 24.90 7.62 14.86
CA MET A 1 24.69 6.21 15.22
C MET A 1 24.44 5.41 13.94
N LYS A 2 25.09 4.28 13.74
CA LYS A 2 24.88 3.36 12.60
C LYS A 2 24.19 2.10 13.08
N TYR A 3 23.70 1.26 12.17
CA TYR A 3 23.07 -0.02 12.54
C TYR A 3 24.01 -0.95 13.32
N GLU A 4 25.28 -0.95 12.96
CA GLU A 4 26.32 -1.77 13.59
C GLU A 4 26.55 -1.34 15.06
N ASP A 5 26.36 -0.06 15.40
CA ASP A 5 26.45 0.45 16.77
C ASP A 5 25.37 -0.18 17.68
N LEU A 6 24.28 -0.68 17.07
CA LEU A 6 23.19 -1.38 17.74
C LEU A 6 23.30 -2.92 17.60
N GLY A 7 24.38 -3.43 17.00
CA GLY A 7 24.56 -4.85 16.74
C GLY A 7 23.72 -5.39 15.59
N VAL A 8 23.16 -4.51 14.74
CA VAL A 8 22.37 -4.89 13.57
C VAL A 8 23.24 -4.84 12.31
N VAL A 9 23.33 -5.98 11.64
CA VAL A 9 24.11 -6.09 10.40
C VAL A 9 23.23 -5.77 9.20
N PRO A 10 23.62 -4.82 8.33
CA PRO A 10 22.95 -4.57 7.07
C PRO A 10 22.89 -5.82 6.19
N ILE A 11 21.88 -5.87 5.34
CA ILE A 11 21.60 -7.02 4.46
C ILE A 11 21.56 -6.60 3.01
N ILE A 12 21.73 -7.54 2.09
CA ILE A 12 21.36 -7.39 0.69
C ILE A 12 19.89 -7.82 0.56
N ASN A 13 19.03 -6.87 0.20
CA ASN A 13 17.60 -7.13 0.05
C ASN A 13 17.26 -7.41 -1.42
N ALA A 14 17.22 -8.66 -1.79
CA ALA A 14 16.75 -9.12 -3.10
C ALA A 14 15.27 -9.57 -3.11
N CYS A 15 14.51 -9.27 -2.05
CA CYS A 15 13.06 -9.49 -1.99
C CYS A 15 12.24 -8.33 -2.57
N GLY A 16 12.87 -7.18 -2.87
CA GLY A 16 12.18 -5.96 -3.29
C GLY A 16 11.63 -5.13 -2.11
N THR A 17 10.46 -4.52 -2.30
CA THR A 17 9.89 -3.52 -1.38
C THR A 17 9.21 -4.12 -0.14
N VAL A 18 9.74 -5.20 0.40
CA VAL A 18 9.15 -5.92 1.54
C VAL A 18 9.34 -5.14 2.83
N THR A 19 8.24 -4.78 3.50
CA THR A 19 8.21 -3.99 4.75
C THR A 19 9.07 -4.59 5.86
N ARG A 20 9.06 -5.91 6.03
CA ARG A 20 9.86 -6.62 7.03
C ARG A 20 11.37 -6.39 6.88
N LEU A 21 11.84 -6.05 5.69
CA LEU A 21 13.25 -5.81 5.39
C LEU A 21 13.59 -4.31 5.24
N GLY A 22 12.68 -3.42 5.63
CA GLY A 22 12.87 -1.98 5.53
C GLY A 22 12.49 -1.38 4.17
N GLY A 23 11.96 -2.18 3.23
CA GLY A 23 11.55 -1.73 1.89
C GLY A 23 12.73 -1.43 0.97
N ALA A 24 12.49 -0.61 -0.05
CA ALA A 24 13.53 -0.09 -0.94
C ALA A 24 14.19 1.17 -0.33
N PRO A 25 15.46 1.47 -0.70
CA PRO A 25 16.07 2.75 -0.36
C PRO A 25 15.23 3.92 -0.88
N LEU A 26 15.13 5.00 -0.07
CA LEU A 26 14.42 6.19 -0.49
C LEU A 26 15.04 6.77 -1.77
N HIS A 27 14.18 7.41 -2.58
CA HIS A 27 14.66 8.23 -3.68
C HIS A 27 15.52 9.39 -3.13
N VAL A 28 16.63 9.73 -3.77
CA VAL A 28 17.58 10.75 -3.27
C VAL A 28 16.91 12.11 -3.07
N ALA A 29 16.00 12.51 -3.96
CA ALA A 29 15.25 13.75 -3.81
C ALA A 29 14.29 13.70 -2.60
N ALA A 30 13.67 12.55 -2.34
CA ALA A 30 12.81 12.36 -1.18
C ALA A 30 13.60 12.47 0.14
N LEU A 31 14.82 11.92 0.17
CA LEU A 31 15.71 12.07 1.33
C LEU A 31 16.10 13.53 1.57
N ALA A 32 16.42 14.29 0.52
CA ALA A 32 16.71 15.71 0.61
C ALA A 32 15.50 16.54 1.10
N ALA A 33 14.30 16.22 0.62
CA ALA A 33 13.06 16.84 1.06
C ALA A 33 12.76 16.55 2.54
N TYR A 34 13.02 15.32 2.99
CA TYR A 34 12.90 14.92 4.40
C TYR A 34 13.81 15.77 5.29
N ASP A 35 15.10 15.86 4.95
CA ASP A 35 16.08 16.61 5.72
C ASP A 35 15.73 18.11 5.80
N SER A 36 15.34 18.71 4.68
CA SER A 36 14.91 20.11 4.63
C SER A 36 13.67 20.38 5.49
N ALA A 37 12.64 19.53 5.39
CA ALA A 37 11.39 19.68 6.15
C ALA A 37 11.60 19.50 7.65
N ALA A 38 12.59 18.69 8.08
CA ALA A 38 12.87 18.45 9.48
C ALA A 38 13.27 19.72 10.24
N GLN A 39 13.79 20.73 9.54
CA GLN A 39 14.32 21.96 10.14
C GLN A 39 13.29 23.07 10.37
N GLN A 40 12.02 22.86 9.95
CA GLN A 40 10.98 23.88 10.02
C GLN A 40 9.73 23.35 10.70
N SER A 41 8.93 24.23 11.29
CA SER A 41 7.60 23.91 11.82
C SER A 41 6.52 24.44 10.87
N VAL A 42 5.47 23.65 10.68
CA VAL A 42 4.30 24.01 9.87
C VAL A 42 3.03 23.54 10.56
N ALA A 43 1.90 24.18 10.31
CA ALA A 43 0.60 23.64 10.68
C ALA A 43 0.30 22.37 9.84
N ILE A 44 0.04 21.26 10.53
CA ILE A 44 -0.13 19.96 9.85
C ILE A 44 -1.42 19.93 9.02
N GLU A 45 -2.49 20.56 9.51
CA GLU A 45 -3.73 20.70 8.75
C GLU A 45 -3.52 21.48 7.44
N GLU A 46 -2.80 22.62 7.49
CA GLU A 46 -2.48 23.40 6.28
C GLU A 46 -1.62 22.59 5.30
N LEU A 47 -0.65 21.83 5.83
CA LEU A 47 0.19 20.96 5.01
C LEU A 47 -0.65 19.87 4.32
N GLN A 48 -1.55 19.20 5.02
CA GLN A 48 -2.41 18.17 4.44
C GLN A 48 -3.40 18.74 3.43
N ILE A 49 -3.91 19.96 3.66
CA ILE A 49 -4.76 20.67 2.69
C ILE A 49 -3.98 20.94 1.41
N ALA A 50 -2.77 21.50 1.52
CA ALA A 50 -1.90 21.76 0.36
C ALA A 50 -1.52 20.46 -0.38
N VAL A 51 -1.25 19.38 0.36
CA VAL A 51 -1.04 18.04 -0.19
C VAL A 51 -2.27 17.55 -0.96
N SER A 52 -3.46 17.70 -0.40
CA SER A 52 -4.70 17.31 -1.09
C SER A 52 -4.88 18.05 -2.41
N GLN A 53 -4.67 19.36 -2.41
CA GLN A 53 -4.74 20.19 -3.63
C GLN A 53 -3.72 19.72 -4.68
N GLN A 54 -2.49 19.41 -4.26
CA GLN A 54 -1.46 18.92 -5.16
C GLN A 54 -1.77 17.53 -5.72
N LEU A 55 -2.28 16.61 -4.89
CA LEU A 55 -2.72 15.29 -5.32
C LEU A 55 -3.88 15.38 -6.31
N SER A 56 -4.84 16.28 -6.06
CA SER A 56 -5.96 16.54 -6.99
C SER A 56 -5.47 17.03 -8.35
N GLN A 57 -4.46 17.90 -8.39
CA GLN A 57 -3.86 18.38 -9.64
C GLN A 57 -3.10 17.29 -10.40
N TRP A 58 -2.32 16.47 -9.70
CA TRP A 58 -1.49 15.43 -10.33
C TRP A 58 -2.28 14.21 -10.77
N LEU A 59 -3.30 13.81 -9.99
CA LEU A 59 -4.00 12.55 -10.14
C LEU A 59 -5.46 12.71 -10.58
N GLU A 60 -5.93 13.94 -10.77
CA GLU A 60 -7.30 14.28 -11.17
C GLU A 60 -8.38 13.65 -10.25
N CYS A 61 -8.06 13.48 -8.96
CA CYS A 61 -9.00 13.04 -7.93
C CYS A 61 -9.62 14.23 -7.20
N GLU A 62 -10.76 14.05 -6.51
CA GLU A 62 -11.38 15.15 -5.75
C GLU A 62 -10.52 15.59 -4.57
N ALA A 63 -9.90 14.64 -3.86
CA ALA A 63 -9.07 14.90 -2.69
C ALA A 63 -8.12 13.74 -2.41
N GLY A 64 -7.10 14.01 -1.59
CA GLY A 64 -6.20 13.00 -1.08
C GLY A 64 -5.53 13.41 0.23
N LEU A 65 -5.01 12.47 0.99
CA LEU A 65 -4.23 12.71 2.19
C LEU A 65 -3.08 11.71 2.31
N ILE A 66 -2.06 12.07 3.10
CA ILE A 66 -0.97 11.17 3.47
C ILE A 66 -1.23 10.60 4.87
N ALA A 67 -1.22 9.28 4.96
CA ALA A 67 -1.36 8.50 6.20
C ALA A 67 -0.06 7.73 6.52
N SER A 68 0.04 7.14 7.71
CA SER A 68 1.21 6.36 8.15
C SER A 68 1.25 4.94 7.55
N GLY A 69 1.05 4.84 6.23
CA GLY A 69 1.04 3.61 5.46
C GLY A 69 -0.33 3.26 4.89
N ALA A 70 -0.37 2.33 3.94
CA ALA A 70 -1.63 1.89 3.32
C ALA A 70 -2.60 1.28 4.36
N ALA A 71 -2.11 0.54 5.35
CA ALA A 71 -2.95 0.02 6.42
C ALA A 71 -3.61 1.14 7.25
N ALA A 72 -2.88 2.22 7.52
CA ALA A 72 -3.45 3.40 8.16
C ALA A 72 -4.49 4.10 7.26
N ALA A 73 -4.22 4.19 5.95
CA ALA A 73 -5.17 4.72 4.97
C ALA A 73 -6.47 3.88 4.93
N LEU A 74 -6.38 2.55 5.01
CA LEU A 74 -7.54 1.66 5.13
C LEU A 74 -8.31 1.89 6.43
N THR A 75 -7.62 2.04 7.57
CA THR A 75 -8.27 2.34 8.86
C THR A 75 -8.99 3.68 8.80
N LEU A 76 -8.33 4.74 8.30
CA LEU A 76 -8.90 6.08 8.16
C LEU A 76 -10.06 6.12 7.18
N GLY A 77 -9.92 5.45 6.02
CA GLY A 77 -10.98 5.34 5.01
C GLY A 77 -12.20 4.60 5.56
N THR A 78 -11.98 3.53 6.32
CA THR A 78 -13.06 2.81 7.00
C THR A 78 -13.74 3.70 8.04
N ALA A 79 -12.97 4.40 8.87
CA ALA A 79 -13.50 5.33 9.87
C ALA A 79 -14.34 6.45 9.21
N ALA A 80 -13.89 6.95 8.05
CA ALA A 80 -14.62 7.94 7.26
C ALA A 80 -15.95 7.38 6.71
N ILE A 81 -15.97 6.15 6.22
CA ILE A 81 -17.19 5.47 5.77
C ILE A 81 -18.19 5.30 6.93
N LEU A 82 -17.71 4.90 8.11
CA LEU A 82 -18.53 4.63 9.28
C LEU A 82 -19.10 5.89 9.92
N ALA A 83 -18.32 6.96 9.99
CA ALA A 83 -18.69 8.18 10.72
C ALA A 83 -19.16 9.32 9.81
N GLY A 84 -18.70 9.37 8.54
CA GLY A 84 -18.97 10.52 7.68
C GLY A 84 -18.49 11.83 8.32
N THR A 85 -19.40 12.83 8.39
CA THR A 85 -19.19 14.12 9.08
C THR A 85 -19.84 14.17 10.47
N ASP A 86 -20.41 13.07 10.94
CA ASP A 86 -21.07 12.98 12.25
C ASP A 86 -20.03 12.91 13.38
N LEU A 87 -19.85 14.00 14.11
CA LEU A 87 -18.88 14.10 15.21
C LEU A 87 -19.16 13.09 16.33
N ALA A 88 -20.43 12.79 16.61
CA ALA A 88 -20.78 11.82 17.65
C ALA A 88 -20.34 10.41 17.26
N ARG A 89 -20.45 10.04 15.98
CA ARG A 89 -19.92 8.77 15.48
C ARG A 89 -18.38 8.77 15.50
N MET A 90 -17.73 9.87 15.09
CA MET A 90 -16.26 9.99 15.14
C MET A 90 -15.72 9.75 16.55
N GLU A 91 -16.38 10.33 17.57
CA GLU A 91 -15.98 10.19 18.97
C GLU A 91 -16.25 8.81 19.56
N THR A 92 -17.21 8.05 19.03
CA THR A 92 -17.52 6.71 19.54
C THR A 92 -16.67 5.60 18.92
N LEU A 93 -16.06 5.83 17.76
CA LEU A 93 -15.20 4.82 17.13
C LEU A 93 -14.11 4.32 18.11
N PRO A 94 -13.83 3.02 18.17
CA PRO A 94 -14.33 1.94 17.31
C PRO A 94 -15.65 1.29 17.77
N ASP A 95 -16.41 1.87 18.73
CA ASP A 95 -17.74 1.36 19.08
C ASP A 95 -18.76 1.80 18.02
N THR A 96 -19.16 0.85 17.20
CA THR A 96 -20.09 1.04 16.08
C THR A 96 -21.45 0.40 16.30
N THR A 97 -21.81 0.08 17.53
CA THR A 97 -23.05 -0.66 17.87
C THR A 97 -24.34 0.09 17.52
N ARG A 98 -24.27 1.40 17.28
CA ARG A 98 -25.44 2.28 17.09
C ARG A 98 -25.70 2.66 15.63
N PHE A 99 -24.88 2.22 14.69
CA PHE A 99 -25.01 2.58 13.28
C PHE A 99 -24.49 1.45 12.37
N PRO A 100 -24.83 1.45 11.07
CA PRO A 100 -24.35 0.46 10.13
C PRO A 100 -22.82 0.36 10.15
N ASN A 101 -22.29 -0.87 10.21
CA ASN A 101 -20.88 -1.10 10.45
C ASN A 101 -20.30 -2.30 9.68
N GLU A 102 -21.07 -2.90 8.77
CA GLU A 102 -20.60 -4.04 8.00
C GLU A 102 -19.93 -3.59 6.71
N LEU A 103 -18.74 -4.10 6.42
CA LEU A 103 -18.09 -3.99 5.13
C LEU A 103 -18.06 -5.34 4.43
N LEU A 104 -18.62 -5.38 3.23
CA LEU A 104 -18.62 -6.58 2.38
C LEU A 104 -17.27 -6.73 1.69
N ILE A 105 -16.76 -7.95 1.57
CA ILE A 105 -15.54 -8.28 0.84
C ILE A 105 -15.65 -9.69 0.25
N ALA A 106 -15.15 -9.91 -0.96
CA ALA A 106 -15.06 -11.27 -1.51
C ALA A 106 -14.24 -12.20 -0.60
N CYS A 107 -14.70 -13.41 -0.37
CA CYS A 107 -14.06 -14.35 0.57
C CYS A 107 -12.60 -14.67 0.21
N ASP A 108 -12.24 -14.63 -1.08
CA ASP A 108 -10.91 -14.89 -1.61
C ASP A 108 -9.98 -13.63 -1.56
N GLN A 109 -10.53 -12.46 -1.21
CA GLN A 109 -9.76 -11.23 -0.99
C GLN A 109 -9.39 -10.99 0.49
N ARG A 110 -9.84 -11.86 1.40
CA ARG A 110 -9.56 -11.78 2.83
C ARG A 110 -8.08 -11.99 3.13
N SER A 111 -7.53 -11.17 4.01
CA SER A 111 -6.10 -11.21 4.36
C SER A 111 -5.83 -10.73 5.79
N GLY A 112 -4.56 -10.78 6.23
CA GLY A 112 -4.14 -10.20 7.50
C GLY A 112 -4.38 -8.69 7.61
N TYR A 113 -4.53 -7.99 6.50
CA TYR A 113 -4.86 -6.55 6.48
C TYR A 113 -6.32 -6.23 6.84
N ASP A 114 -7.19 -7.24 6.96
CA ASP A 114 -8.51 -7.09 7.58
C ASP A 114 -8.45 -6.42 8.96
N HIS A 115 -7.32 -6.53 9.66
CA HIS A 115 -7.10 -5.84 10.93
C HIS A 115 -7.21 -4.32 10.81
N ALA A 116 -6.77 -3.71 9.71
CA ALA A 116 -6.85 -2.28 9.50
C ALA A 116 -8.30 -1.78 9.49
N VAL A 117 -9.16 -2.52 8.82
CA VAL A 117 -10.60 -2.22 8.72
C VAL A 117 -11.32 -2.46 10.05
N ARG A 118 -11.02 -3.58 10.71
CA ARG A 118 -11.58 -3.90 12.04
C ARG A 118 -11.15 -2.93 13.13
N ALA A 119 -9.93 -2.36 13.02
CA ALA A 119 -9.43 -1.38 13.98
C ALA A 119 -10.32 -0.11 14.04
N ALA A 120 -10.95 0.26 12.94
CA ALA A 120 -11.93 1.35 12.90
C ALA A 120 -13.32 0.96 13.46
N GLY A 121 -13.54 -0.30 13.80
CA GLY A 121 -14.82 -0.80 14.35
C GLY A 121 -15.73 -1.47 13.32
N ALA A 122 -15.28 -1.64 12.06
CA ALA A 122 -16.10 -2.34 11.08
C ALA A 122 -16.14 -3.86 11.34
N LYS A 123 -17.27 -4.44 11.03
CA LYS A 123 -17.43 -5.90 10.88
C LYS A 123 -17.23 -6.28 9.43
N ILE A 124 -16.45 -7.32 9.20
CA ILE A 124 -16.24 -7.84 7.86
C ILE A 124 -17.24 -8.95 7.57
N VAL A 125 -17.96 -8.81 6.48
CA VAL A 125 -18.87 -9.81 5.93
C VAL A 125 -18.27 -10.38 4.66
N ALA A 126 -17.88 -11.65 4.71
CA ALA A 126 -17.31 -12.34 3.54
C ALA A 126 -18.43 -12.73 2.57
N VAL A 127 -18.27 -12.31 1.32
CA VAL A 127 -19.20 -12.59 0.23
C VAL A 127 -18.69 -13.80 -0.57
N GLY A 128 -19.60 -14.67 -0.95
CA GLY A 128 -19.30 -15.86 -1.75
C GLY A 128 -18.71 -17.00 -0.92
N MET A 129 -18.19 -17.98 -1.63
CA MET A 129 -17.66 -19.21 -1.05
C MET A 129 -16.28 -19.52 -1.64
N ASN A 130 -15.37 -20.02 -0.82
CA ASN A 130 -14.08 -20.50 -1.29
C ASN A 130 -14.20 -21.96 -1.75
N GLU A 131 -14.29 -22.17 -3.07
CA GLU A 131 -14.43 -23.49 -3.70
C GLU A 131 -13.10 -24.09 -4.15
N VAL A 132 -11.96 -23.54 -3.77
CA VAL A 132 -10.63 -24.04 -4.17
C VAL A 132 -10.45 -25.53 -3.86
N VAL A 133 -11.10 -26.04 -2.81
CA VAL A 133 -11.04 -27.44 -2.39
C VAL A 133 -11.65 -28.40 -3.40
N SER A 134 -12.62 -27.97 -4.22
CA SER A 134 -13.29 -28.84 -5.20
C SER A 134 -12.43 -29.21 -6.41
N GLY A 135 -11.42 -28.39 -6.71
CA GLY A 135 -10.44 -28.65 -7.77
C GLY A 135 -10.95 -28.62 -9.21
N ALA A 136 -12.26 -28.43 -9.42
CA ALA A 136 -12.88 -28.47 -10.74
C ALA A 136 -13.76 -27.24 -10.97
N GLY A 137 -13.35 -26.38 -11.91
CA GLY A 137 -14.16 -25.24 -12.36
C GLY A 137 -14.57 -24.30 -11.24
N VAL A 138 -13.62 -23.93 -10.38
CA VAL A 138 -13.85 -23.06 -9.22
C VAL A 138 -14.50 -21.75 -9.67
N ARG A 139 -15.76 -21.55 -9.32
CA ARG A 139 -16.47 -20.30 -9.55
C ARG A 139 -15.98 -19.25 -8.55
N ARG A 140 -15.55 -18.11 -9.06
CA ARG A 140 -15.24 -16.91 -8.26
C ARG A 140 -16.54 -16.23 -7.82
N VAL A 141 -16.41 -15.31 -6.85
CA VAL A 141 -17.53 -14.44 -6.43
C VAL A 141 -18.06 -13.65 -7.61
N GLU A 142 -19.38 -13.53 -7.71
CA GLU A 142 -20.06 -12.78 -8.77
C GLU A 142 -20.73 -11.51 -8.21
N PRO A 143 -20.99 -10.49 -9.05
CA PRO A 143 -21.57 -9.21 -8.59
C PRO A 143 -22.90 -9.37 -7.86
N TRP A 144 -23.76 -10.31 -8.27
CA TRP A 144 -25.07 -10.55 -7.63
C TRP A 144 -24.93 -11.06 -6.18
N GLU A 145 -23.81 -11.70 -5.83
CA GLU A 145 -23.58 -12.18 -4.46
C GLU A 145 -23.31 -11.00 -3.51
N TYR A 146 -22.65 -9.93 -3.99
CA TYR A 146 -22.55 -8.68 -3.24
C TYR A 146 -23.93 -8.08 -3.02
N ALA A 147 -24.75 -7.96 -4.07
CA ALA A 147 -26.11 -7.43 -3.96
C ALA A 147 -26.95 -8.22 -2.95
N ALA A 148 -26.85 -9.55 -2.99
CA ALA A 148 -27.57 -10.45 -2.09
C ALA A 148 -27.09 -10.38 -0.62
N ALA A 149 -25.84 -9.97 -0.39
CA ALA A 149 -25.27 -9.84 0.95
C ALA A 149 -25.55 -8.48 1.62
N ILE A 150 -26.05 -7.50 0.88
CA ILE A 150 -26.36 -6.16 1.41
C ILE A 150 -27.53 -6.24 2.39
N THR A 151 -27.35 -5.62 3.56
CA THR A 151 -28.36 -5.48 4.61
C THR A 151 -28.43 -4.03 5.10
N GLU A 152 -29.35 -3.71 6.00
CA GLU A 152 -29.43 -2.40 6.67
C GLU A 152 -28.17 -2.10 7.52
N GLN A 153 -27.37 -3.09 7.86
CA GLN A 153 -26.11 -2.94 8.59
C GLN A 153 -24.90 -2.70 7.67
N THR A 154 -25.08 -2.83 6.36
CA THR A 154 -23.99 -2.63 5.40
C THR A 154 -23.65 -1.14 5.29
N ALA A 155 -22.42 -0.79 5.63
CA ALA A 155 -21.88 0.57 5.57
C ALA A 155 -21.08 0.83 4.27
N GLY A 156 -20.57 -0.22 3.61
CA GLY A 156 -19.78 -0.09 2.40
C GLY A 156 -19.17 -1.41 1.93
N ILE A 157 -18.32 -1.32 0.92
CA ILE A 157 -17.61 -2.46 0.36
C ILE A 157 -16.11 -2.22 0.47
N LEU A 158 -15.37 -3.22 0.96
CA LEU A 158 -13.91 -3.29 0.86
C LEU A 158 -13.55 -4.15 -0.33
N TYR A 159 -12.68 -3.65 -1.19
CA TYR A 159 -12.19 -4.37 -2.35
C TYR A 159 -10.65 -4.39 -2.36
N VAL A 160 -10.06 -5.57 -2.43
CA VAL A 160 -8.60 -5.72 -2.60
C VAL A 160 -8.29 -5.86 -4.07
N GLN A 161 -7.61 -4.87 -4.62
CA GLN A 161 -7.22 -4.86 -6.03
C GLN A 161 -5.97 -5.68 -6.24
N THR A 162 -6.03 -6.63 -7.17
CA THR A 162 -4.92 -7.36 -7.79
C THR A 162 -5.32 -7.75 -9.21
N ASP A 163 -4.39 -8.22 -10.03
CA ASP A 163 -4.71 -8.72 -11.39
C ASP A 163 -5.68 -9.90 -11.38
N SER A 164 -5.64 -10.69 -10.30
CA SER A 164 -6.49 -11.87 -10.15
C SER A 164 -7.81 -11.60 -9.44
N SER A 165 -8.05 -10.39 -8.93
CA SER A 165 -9.28 -10.08 -8.17
C SER A 165 -10.52 -10.19 -9.03
N ARG A 166 -11.53 -10.88 -8.50
CA ARG A 166 -12.85 -11.06 -9.13
C ARG A 166 -13.96 -10.92 -8.08
N PRO A 167 -15.15 -10.41 -8.47
CA PRO A 167 -15.47 -9.83 -9.78
C PRO A 167 -14.60 -8.61 -10.07
N LEU A 168 -14.64 -8.07 -11.30
CA LEU A 168 -13.86 -6.85 -11.61
C LEU A 168 -14.34 -5.66 -10.74
N LEU A 169 -13.43 -4.78 -10.38
CA LEU A 169 -13.74 -3.61 -9.54
C LEU A 169 -14.91 -2.78 -10.10
N ALA A 170 -14.96 -2.58 -11.42
CA ALA A 170 -16.05 -1.83 -12.07
C ALA A 170 -17.44 -2.46 -11.83
N ASP A 171 -17.51 -3.79 -11.79
CA ASP A 171 -18.77 -4.50 -11.52
C ASP A 171 -19.21 -4.35 -10.06
N VAL A 172 -18.24 -4.39 -9.13
CA VAL A 172 -18.51 -4.18 -7.70
C VAL A 172 -18.94 -2.73 -7.45
N ILE A 173 -18.28 -1.76 -8.06
CA ILE A 173 -18.67 -0.32 -7.99
C ILE A 173 -20.08 -0.12 -8.51
N ARG A 174 -20.45 -0.78 -9.61
CA ARG A 174 -21.82 -0.68 -10.15
C ARG A 174 -22.84 -1.16 -9.13
N VAL A 175 -22.63 -2.32 -8.51
CA VAL A 175 -23.51 -2.85 -7.45
C VAL A 175 -23.56 -1.87 -6.26
N ALA A 176 -22.42 -1.38 -5.80
CA ALA A 176 -22.35 -0.45 -4.69
C ALA A 176 -23.15 0.83 -4.97
N LYS A 177 -23.02 1.42 -6.16
CA LYS A 177 -23.77 2.63 -6.57
C LYS A 177 -25.28 2.41 -6.64
N GLU A 178 -25.74 1.23 -7.11
CA GLU A 178 -27.16 0.88 -7.14
C GLU A 178 -27.77 0.86 -5.73
N HIS A 179 -26.96 0.65 -4.69
CA HIS A 179 -27.38 0.59 -3.29
C HIS A 179 -26.92 1.80 -2.44
N GLY A 180 -26.26 2.80 -3.07
CA GLY A 180 -25.78 3.99 -2.36
C GLY A 180 -24.65 3.71 -1.36
N LEU A 181 -23.85 2.68 -1.60
CA LEU A 181 -22.76 2.26 -0.72
C LEU A 181 -21.40 2.73 -1.26
N PRO A 182 -20.51 3.24 -0.40
CA PRO A 182 -19.14 3.58 -0.79
C PRO A 182 -18.27 2.33 -0.96
N VAL A 183 -17.28 2.44 -1.84
CA VAL A 183 -16.25 1.42 -2.10
C VAL A 183 -14.89 1.93 -1.67
N LEU A 184 -14.26 1.23 -0.70
CA LEU A 184 -12.87 1.40 -0.29
C LEU A 184 -12.00 0.36 -0.98
N VAL A 185 -11.00 0.79 -1.72
CA VAL A 185 -10.09 -0.09 -2.45
C VAL A 185 -8.73 -0.15 -1.76
N ASP A 186 -8.28 -1.36 -1.42
CA ASP A 186 -6.89 -1.63 -1.08
C ASP A 186 -6.10 -1.87 -2.37
N ALA A 187 -5.30 -0.90 -2.75
CA ALA A 187 -4.40 -0.93 -3.90
C ALA A 187 -2.92 -0.78 -3.48
N ALA A 188 -2.58 -1.21 -2.26
CA ALA A 188 -1.25 -1.01 -1.68
C ALA A 188 -0.09 -1.59 -2.50
N GLY A 189 -0.36 -2.56 -3.37
CA GLY A 189 0.62 -3.22 -4.24
C GLY A 189 0.52 -2.87 -5.72
N GLU A 190 -0.43 -2.03 -6.12
CA GLU A 190 -0.89 -1.89 -7.50
C GLU A 190 -0.15 -0.81 -8.32
N ILE A 191 0.97 -0.35 -7.82
CA ILE A 191 1.90 0.53 -8.52
C ILE A 191 3.30 -0.11 -8.54
N PRO A 192 3.99 -0.13 -9.69
CA PRO A 192 3.60 0.42 -11.00
C PRO A 192 2.40 -0.35 -11.62
N PRO A 193 1.74 0.14 -12.68
CA PRO A 193 2.05 1.39 -13.39
C PRO A 193 1.50 2.61 -12.65
N ALA A 194 2.06 3.80 -12.94
CA ALA A 194 1.66 5.06 -12.29
C ALA A 194 0.19 5.43 -12.58
N GLU A 195 -0.31 5.03 -13.74
CA GLU A 195 -1.69 5.25 -14.20
C GLU A 195 -2.73 4.65 -13.24
N ASN A 196 -2.37 3.62 -12.47
CA ASN A 196 -3.26 3.02 -11.48
C ASN A 196 -3.66 3.98 -10.36
N LEU A 197 -2.81 4.98 -10.06
CA LEU A 197 -3.13 6.03 -9.07
C LEU A 197 -4.39 6.81 -9.46
N LYS A 198 -4.58 7.08 -10.76
CA LYS A 198 -5.76 7.75 -11.30
C LYS A 198 -6.86 6.75 -11.67
N ARG A 199 -6.51 5.68 -12.40
CA ARG A 199 -7.47 4.74 -13.00
C ARG A 199 -8.47 4.18 -12.00
N LEU A 200 -8.03 3.84 -10.78
CA LEU A 200 -8.91 3.24 -9.78
C LEU A 200 -9.94 4.24 -9.23
N VAL A 201 -9.57 5.53 -9.13
CA VAL A 201 -10.50 6.61 -8.78
C VAL A 201 -11.46 6.88 -9.95
N ASP A 202 -10.96 6.95 -11.18
CA ASP A 202 -11.77 7.17 -12.40
C ASP A 202 -12.81 6.07 -12.62
N LEU A 203 -12.54 4.84 -12.19
CA LEU A 203 -13.54 3.75 -12.20
C LEU A 203 -14.72 4.05 -11.26
N GLY A 204 -14.56 5.00 -10.35
CA GLY A 204 -15.59 5.45 -9.42
C GLY A 204 -15.49 4.83 -8.03
N ALA A 205 -14.31 4.36 -7.61
CA ALA A 205 -14.04 4.04 -6.24
C ALA A 205 -14.13 5.31 -5.36
N ASP A 206 -14.79 5.22 -4.22
CA ASP A 206 -14.97 6.37 -3.32
C ASP A 206 -13.69 6.67 -2.53
N LEU A 207 -12.93 5.64 -2.19
CA LEU A 207 -11.63 5.74 -1.54
C LEU A 207 -10.66 4.68 -2.09
N VAL A 208 -9.40 5.06 -2.32
CA VAL A 208 -8.33 4.14 -2.75
C VAL A 208 -7.10 4.35 -1.89
N ALA A 209 -6.60 3.27 -1.29
CA ALA A 209 -5.41 3.27 -0.44
C ALA A 209 -4.18 2.72 -1.20
N PHE A 210 -3.11 3.52 -1.28
CA PHE A 210 -1.83 3.14 -1.87
C PHE A 210 -0.70 3.18 -0.85
N SER A 211 0.37 2.43 -1.09
CA SER A 211 1.59 2.47 -0.26
C SER A 211 2.63 3.42 -0.83
N GLY A 212 3.06 4.41 -0.05
CA GLY A 212 4.15 5.32 -0.44
C GLY A 212 5.55 4.73 -0.29
N GLY A 213 5.71 3.68 0.53
CA GLY A 213 7.00 3.05 0.83
C GLY A 213 7.36 1.86 -0.08
N LYS A 214 6.60 1.61 -1.15
CA LYS A 214 6.89 0.54 -2.13
C LYS A 214 7.56 1.14 -3.38
N ALA A 215 6.94 1.00 -4.54
CA ALA A 215 7.50 1.43 -5.82
C ALA A 215 7.75 2.94 -5.92
N MET A 216 7.01 3.77 -5.18
CA MET A 216 7.28 5.21 -5.10
C MET A 216 8.63 5.52 -4.44
N ARG A 217 9.19 4.61 -3.62
CA ARG A 217 10.45 4.82 -2.88
C ARG A 217 10.42 6.04 -1.95
N GLY A 218 9.24 6.32 -1.38
CA GLY A 218 9.06 7.24 -0.26
C GLY A 218 9.33 6.56 1.09
N PRO A 219 9.20 7.27 2.22
CA PRO A 219 9.32 6.67 3.54
C PRO A 219 8.37 5.49 3.72
N GLN A 220 8.86 4.39 4.28
CA GLN A 220 8.09 3.15 4.38
C GLN A 220 6.79 3.31 5.18
N ALA A 221 6.80 4.14 6.21
CA ALA A 221 5.63 4.47 7.01
C ALA A 221 4.81 5.61 6.37
N THR A 222 4.56 5.55 5.05
CA THR A 222 3.66 6.47 4.34
C THR A 222 2.71 5.72 3.41
N GLY A 223 1.51 6.26 3.28
CA GLY A 223 0.48 5.79 2.34
C GLY A 223 -0.39 6.94 1.89
N LEU A 224 -1.02 6.78 0.75
CA LEU A 224 -1.96 7.73 0.19
C LEU A 224 -3.38 7.19 0.38
N LEU A 225 -4.31 8.06 0.74
CA LEU A 225 -5.75 7.82 0.63
C LEU A 225 -6.31 8.84 -0.35
N LEU A 226 -6.75 8.38 -1.51
CA LEU A 226 -7.33 9.20 -2.58
C LEU A 226 -8.81 8.92 -2.68
N GLY A 227 -9.60 9.90 -3.08
CA GLY A 227 -11.03 9.68 -3.33
C GLY A 227 -11.89 10.91 -3.22
N THR A 228 -13.13 10.73 -2.76
CA THR A 228 -14.12 11.79 -2.66
C THR A 228 -13.77 12.80 -1.56
N ARG A 229 -14.04 14.07 -1.84
CA ARG A 229 -13.70 15.20 -0.97
C ARG A 229 -14.17 15.01 0.48
N THR A 230 -15.42 14.63 0.66
CA THR A 230 -16.02 14.49 1.99
C THR A 230 -15.44 13.33 2.79
N LEU A 231 -15.21 12.18 2.17
CA LEU A 231 -14.64 11.01 2.88
C LEU A 231 -13.16 11.23 3.21
N VAL A 232 -12.39 11.83 2.31
CA VAL A 232 -10.99 12.20 2.59
C VAL A 232 -10.95 13.24 3.71
N GLY A 233 -11.84 14.24 3.70
CA GLY A 233 -11.96 15.22 4.76
C GLY A 233 -12.32 14.59 6.12
N SER A 234 -13.26 13.65 6.15
CA SER A 234 -13.61 12.91 7.36
C SER A 234 -12.39 12.12 7.90
N ALA A 235 -11.65 11.45 7.02
CA ALA A 235 -10.43 10.75 7.39
C ALA A 235 -9.37 11.71 7.96
N LEU A 236 -9.23 12.90 7.38
CA LEU A 236 -8.33 13.95 7.86
C LEU A 236 -8.70 14.40 9.27
N LEU A 237 -9.98 14.76 9.51
CA LEU A 237 -10.44 15.19 10.83
C LEU A 237 -10.16 14.16 11.92
N GLN A 238 -10.28 12.87 11.60
CA GLN A 238 -10.02 11.80 12.54
C GLN A 238 -8.52 11.55 12.80
N MET A 239 -7.64 12.04 11.93
CA MET A 239 -6.18 11.91 12.07
C MET A 239 -5.52 13.11 12.72
N LEU A 240 -6.08 14.31 12.53
CA LEU A 240 -5.50 15.57 13.02
C LEU A 240 -5.39 15.60 14.55
N ASP A 241 -4.46 16.41 15.01
CA ASP A 241 -4.38 16.83 16.39
C ASP A 241 -5.38 17.97 16.62
N MET A 242 -6.27 17.79 17.58
CA MET A 242 -7.33 18.76 17.89
C MET A 242 -7.03 19.56 19.17
N ASP A 243 -5.75 19.71 19.51
CA ASP A 243 -5.29 20.58 20.60
C ASP A 243 -5.27 22.05 20.13
N ASP A 244 -6.47 22.57 19.87
CA ASP A 244 -6.69 23.99 19.54
C ASP A 244 -7.91 24.52 20.30
N HIS A 245 -8.05 25.86 20.30
CA HIS A 245 -9.21 26.49 20.93
C HIS A 245 -10.43 26.44 20.02
N PRO A 246 -11.59 25.92 20.47
CA PRO A 246 -12.77 25.73 19.61
C PRO A 246 -13.28 27.00 18.90
N THR A 247 -12.99 28.20 19.47
CA THR A 247 -13.37 29.47 18.85
C THR A 247 -12.45 29.85 17.68
N LEU A 248 -11.23 29.31 17.63
CA LEU A 248 -10.25 29.60 16.58
C LEU A 248 -10.32 28.55 15.48
N TRP A 249 -10.63 27.32 15.83
CA TRP A 249 -10.71 26.22 14.89
C TRP A 249 -11.86 26.39 13.88
N LYS A 250 -11.60 26.00 12.64
CA LYS A 250 -12.61 25.95 11.57
C LYS A 250 -12.43 24.67 10.75
N ALA A 251 -13.55 24.06 10.38
CA ALA A 251 -13.51 22.95 9.45
C ALA A 251 -12.90 23.39 8.11
N PRO A 252 -11.98 22.59 7.53
CA PRO A 252 -11.36 22.94 6.25
C PRO A 252 -12.39 23.02 5.12
N VAL A 253 -12.55 24.20 4.54
CA VAL A 253 -13.52 24.46 3.45
C VAL A 253 -13.17 23.73 2.15
N GLU A 254 -11.96 23.27 2.02
CA GLU A 254 -11.48 22.44 0.91
C GLU A 254 -12.14 21.07 0.88
N PHE A 255 -12.59 20.58 2.03
CA PHE A 255 -13.21 19.24 2.18
C PHE A 255 -14.70 19.30 2.48
N PHE A 256 -15.21 20.38 3.07
CA PHE A 256 -16.57 20.47 3.55
C PHE A 256 -17.27 21.74 3.11
N ASP A 257 -18.56 21.63 2.84
CA ASP A 257 -19.42 22.78 2.66
C ASP A 257 -19.87 23.35 4.02
N ALA A 258 -20.39 24.58 4.00
CA ALA A 258 -20.84 25.23 5.22
C ALA A 258 -21.99 24.44 5.88
N GLY A 259 -21.75 23.97 7.11
CA GLY A 259 -22.71 23.20 7.88
C GLY A 259 -22.52 21.68 7.85
N ASP A 260 -21.60 21.15 7.03
CA ASP A 260 -21.31 19.72 7.00
C ASP A 260 -20.69 19.24 8.32
N VAL A 261 -19.90 20.09 8.96
CA VAL A 261 -19.27 19.84 10.26
C VAL A 261 -19.77 20.88 11.26
N VAL A 262 -20.53 20.46 12.26
CA VAL A 262 -21.26 21.35 13.17
C VAL A 262 -20.49 21.77 14.41
N GLY A 263 -19.20 21.52 14.49
CA GLY A 263 -18.35 21.89 15.63
C GLY A 263 -16.94 21.35 15.47
N MET A 264 -16.09 21.57 16.45
CA MET A 264 -14.74 21.01 16.49
C MET A 264 -14.80 19.58 17.03
N PRO A 265 -14.33 18.55 16.27
CA PRO A 265 -14.22 17.20 16.80
C PRO A 265 -13.14 17.12 17.89
N ARG A 266 -13.23 16.10 18.75
CA ARG A 266 -12.09 15.70 19.59
C ARG A 266 -11.11 14.85 18.80
N HIS A 267 -10.00 14.43 19.43
CA HIS A 267 -9.07 13.50 18.81
C HIS A 267 -9.78 12.23 18.35
N GLY A 268 -9.73 11.99 17.05
CA GLY A 268 -10.36 10.81 16.45
C GLY A 268 -9.51 9.55 16.58
N ILE A 269 -10.07 8.43 16.13
CA ILE A 269 -9.43 7.11 16.15
C ILE A 269 -8.11 7.09 15.34
N GLY A 270 -7.99 7.95 14.35
CA GLY A 270 -6.81 8.08 13.50
C GLY A 270 -5.66 8.88 14.10
N ARG A 271 -5.82 9.46 15.32
CA ARG A 271 -4.74 10.27 15.92
C ARG A 271 -3.42 9.53 16.07
N GLY A 272 -3.45 8.24 16.34
CA GLY A 272 -2.26 7.38 16.41
C GLY A 272 -1.65 7.07 15.03
N LEU A 273 -2.33 7.38 13.94
CA LEU A 273 -1.92 7.13 12.55
C LEU A 273 -1.30 8.38 11.89
N LYS A 274 -0.92 9.36 12.69
CA LYS A 274 -0.28 10.61 12.24
C LYS A 274 0.98 10.36 11.44
N VAL A 275 1.26 11.25 10.51
CA VAL A 275 2.48 11.26 9.70
C VAL A 275 3.26 12.55 10.01
N SER A 276 4.57 12.45 10.16
CA SER A 276 5.40 13.63 10.36
C SER A 276 5.50 14.47 9.08
N LYS A 277 5.67 15.80 9.25
CA LYS A 277 5.83 16.72 8.12
C LYS A 277 6.97 16.32 7.19
N GLU A 278 8.05 15.77 7.74
CA GLU A 278 9.21 15.31 6.99
C GLU A 278 8.83 14.13 6.07
N SER A 279 8.06 13.18 6.62
CA SER A 279 7.59 12.02 5.84
C SER A 279 6.57 12.42 4.78
N ILE A 280 5.72 13.41 5.07
CA ILE A 280 4.77 13.97 4.09
C ILE A 280 5.54 14.58 2.92
N MET A 281 6.48 15.48 3.19
CA MET A 281 7.27 16.13 2.13
C MET A 281 8.10 15.12 1.33
N ALA A 282 8.68 14.13 2.00
CA ALA A 282 9.46 13.11 1.35
C ALA A 282 8.61 12.21 0.42
N VAL A 283 7.41 11.78 0.86
CA VAL A 283 6.54 10.94 0.00
C VAL A 283 5.94 11.75 -1.16
N MET A 284 5.61 13.03 -0.94
CA MET A 284 5.15 13.90 -2.03
C MET A 284 6.24 14.09 -3.09
N THR A 285 7.49 14.33 -2.68
CA THR A 285 8.62 14.39 -3.60
C THR A 285 8.88 13.05 -4.30
N ALA A 286 8.75 11.94 -3.58
CA ALA A 286 8.88 10.61 -4.18
C ALA A 286 7.79 10.35 -5.23
N LEU A 287 6.54 10.76 -4.95
CA LEU A 287 5.43 10.67 -5.88
C LEU A 287 5.65 11.54 -7.11
N GLU A 288 6.07 12.80 -6.93
CA GLU A 288 6.44 13.67 -8.06
C GLU A 288 7.41 12.97 -9.01
N LYS A 289 8.50 12.42 -8.45
CA LYS A 289 9.49 11.64 -9.24
C LYS A 289 8.91 10.37 -9.84
N PHE A 290 7.98 9.74 -9.16
CA PHE A 290 7.28 8.55 -9.66
C PHE A 290 6.34 8.86 -10.84
N LEU A 291 5.80 10.06 -10.92
CA LEU A 291 4.93 10.52 -12.03
C LEU A 291 5.70 11.06 -13.24
N GLU A 292 7.02 11.30 -13.13
CA GLU A 292 7.83 11.72 -14.26
C GLU A 292 7.90 10.63 -15.35
N PRO A 293 7.96 10.99 -16.65
CA PRO A 293 8.08 10.02 -17.76
C PRO A 293 9.31 9.11 -17.65
N GLU A 294 10.27 9.50 -16.84
CA GLU A 294 11.50 8.73 -16.56
C GLU A 294 11.29 7.52 -15.66
N GLN A 295 10.08 7.34 -15.15
CA GLN A 295 9.71 6.15 -14.37
C GLN A 295 9.91 4.82 -15.15
N SER A 296 9.69 4.82 -16.47
CA SER A 296 10.02 3.68 -17.32
C SER A 296 11.50 3.27 -17.16
N LYS A 297 12.41 4.25 -17.00
CA LYS A 297 13.85 3.99 -16.77
C LYS A 297 14.12 3.20 -15.48
N LEU A 298 13.26 3.30 -14.45
CA LEU A 298 13.43 2.49 -13.25
C LEU A 298 13.14 1.01 -13.54
N MET A 299 12.11 0.73 -14.33
CA MET A 299 11.80 -0.64 -14.73
C MET A 299 12.88 -1.19 -15.65
N ASP A 300 13.36 -0.37 -16.60
CA ASP A 300 14.49 -0.73 -17.48
C ASP A 300 15.75 -0.98 -16.66
N ALA A 301 16.07 -0.12 -15.69
CA ALA A 301 17.22 -0.30 -14.81
C ALA A 301 17.10 -1.58 -13.96
N CYS A 302 15.92 -1.90 -13.46
CA CYS A 302 15.66 -3.16 -12.77
C CYS A 302 15.86 -4.36 -13.71
N HIS A 303 15.36 -4.27 -14.93
CA HIS A 303 15.52 -5.31 -15.95
C HIS A 303 16.99 -5.54 -16.29
N ASP A 304 17.76 -4.48 -16.60
CA ASP A 304 19.17 -4.55 -16.91
C ASP A 304 20.00 -5.16 -15.77
N LEU A 305 19.67 -4.77 -14.52
CA LEU A 305 20.32 -5.32 -13.34
C LEU A 305 20.05 -6.83 -13.22
N LEU A 306 18.80 -7.25 -13.41
CA LEU A 306 18.43 -8.66 -13.37
C LEU A 306 19.06 -9.46 -14.53
N GLN A 307 19.20 -8.88 -15.72
CA GLN A 307 19.91 -9.51 -16.85
C GLN A 307 21.38 -9.75 -16.50
N ARG A 308 22.06 -8.81 -15.87
CA ARG A 308 23.46 -8.96 -15.43
C ARG A 308 23.60 -10.11 -14.44
N ILE A 309 22.70 -10.18 -13.43
CA ILE A 309 22.69 -11.28 -12.45
C ILE A 309 22.41 -12.61 -13.15
N SER A 310 21.42 -12.68 -14.02
CA SER A 310 21.05 -13.87 -14.78
C SER A 310 22.22 -14.38 -15.64
N ALA A 311 22.89 -13.48 -16.37
CA ALA A 311 24.03 -13.84 -17.21
C ALA A 311 25.17 -14.44 -16.40
N ALA A 312 25.49 -13.89 -15.23
CA ALA A 312 26.55 -14.41 -14.36
C ALA A 312 26.18 -15.79 -13.77
N LEU A 313 24.93 -15.98 -13.32
CA LEU A 313 24.45 -17.25 -12.79
C LEU A 313 24.42 -18.35 -13.87
N ASN A 314 23.90 -18.02 -15.06
CA ASN A 314 23.85 -18.97 -16.20
C ASN A 314 25.25 -19.38 -16.67
N ALA A 315 26.21 -18.45 -16.68
CA ALA A 315 27.62 -18.76 -17.02
C ALA A 315 28.27 -19.74 -16.04
N ALA A 316 27.76 -19.78 -14.79
CA ALA A 316 28.19 -20.74 -13.77
C ALA A 316 27.32 -22.02 -13.73
N GLY A 317 26.37 -22.19 -14.65
CA GLY A 317 25.55 -23.39 -14.77
C GLY A 317 24.25 -23.36 -13.94
N VAL A 318 23.91 -22.24 -13.32
CA VAL A 318 22.64 -22.06 -12.58
C VAL A 318 21.56 -21.60 -13.53
N ASP A 319 20.46 -22.35 -13.66
CA ASP A 319 19.34 -22.04 -14.56
C ASP A 319 18.49 -20.88 -13.99
N THR A 320 18.26 -19.87 -14.83
CA THR A 320 17.50 -18.69 -14.45
C THR A 320 16.48 -18.30 -15.51
N GLU A 321 15.35 -17.74 -15.08
CA GLU A 321 14.30 -17.22 -15.96
C GLU A 321 13.96 -15.78 -15.57
N LEU A 322 14.20 -14.83 -16.50
CA LEU A 322 13.85 -13.43 -16.33
C LEU A 322 12.39 -13.22 -16.74
N ILE A 323 11.55 -12.91 -15.77
CA ILE A 323 10.12 -12.66 -15.95
C ILE A 323 9.90 -11.15 -16.00
N ALA A 324 9.53 -10.65 -17.15
CA ALA A 324 9.16 -9.25 -17.36
C ALA A 324 7.78 -9.20 -18.04
N HIS A 325 6.82 -8.59 -17.35
CA HIS A 325 5.52 -8.29 -17.89
C HIS A 325 5.34 -6.78 -17.98
N GLU A 326 4.64 -6.33 -18.99
CA GLU A 326 4.26 -4.92 -19.11
C GLU A 326 3.56 -4.46 -17.82
N ASN A 327 3.95 -3.29 -17.31
CA ASN A 327 3.38 -2.69 -16.10
C ASN A 327 3.70 -3.38 -14.76
N HIS A 328 4.59 -4.38 -14.74
CA HIS A 328 5.05 -5.02 -13.51
C HIS A 328 6.53 -4.86 -13.28
N VAL A 329 6.93 -4.84 -12.00
CA VAL A 329 8.36 -4.88 -11.66
C VAL A 329 8.94 -6.22 -12.13
N PRO A 330 10.01 -6.21 -12.96
CA PRO A 330 10.63 -7.45 -13.43
C PRO A 330 11.20 -8.24 -12.25
N ARG A 331 11.22 -9.57 -12.39
CA ARG A 331 11.81 -10.48 -11.42
C ARG A 331 12.68 -11.52 -12.11
N LEU A 332 13.64 -12.05 -11.38
CA LEU A 332 14.44 -13.18 -11.82
C LEU A 332 14.11 -14.40 -10.98
N ASP A 333 13.63 -15.44 -11.60
CA ASP A 333 13.44 -16.75 -10.99
C ASP A 333 14.73 -17.55 -11.15
N VAL A 334 15.29 -18.04 -10.03
CA VAL A 334 16.53 -18.82 -9.97
C VAL A 334 16.17 -20.23 -9.55
N LYS A 335 16.37 -21.21 -10.43
CA LYS A 335 16.04 -22.60 -10.16
C LYS A 335 17.11 -23.26 -9.33
N ILE A 336 16.70 -23.98 -8.31
CA ILE A 336 17.55 -24.78 -7.43
C ILE A 336 17.58 -26.21 -7.97
N ASN A 337 18.79 -26.81 -7.99
CA ASN A 337 18.97 -28.17 -8.47
C ASN A 337 18.15 -29.18 -7.66
N ALA A 338 17.73 -30.27 -8.30
CA ALA A 338 16.83 -31.26 -7.69
C ALA A 338 17.44 -32.03 -6.49
N ASP A 339 18.73 -31.97 -6.31
CA ASP A 339 19.47 -32.57 -5.19
C ASP A 339 19.67 -31.60 -4.02
N GLN A 340 19.22 -30.34 -4.15
CA GLN A 340 19.28 -29.33 -3.10
C GLN A 340 17.88 -28.94 -2.63
N ASP A 341 17.76 -28.60 -1.35
CA ASP A 341 16.55 -28.02 -0.77
C ASP A 341 16.58 -26.48 -0.87
N ALA A 342 15.63 -25.90 -1.61
CA ALA A 342 15.52 -24.46 -1.77
C ALA A 342 15.29 -23.71 -0.43
N PHE A 343 14.66 -24.35 0.55
CA PHE A 343 14.50 -23.79 1.90
C PHE A 343 15.84 -23.72 2.63
N GLU A 344 16.68 -24.76 2.53
CA GLU A 344 18.03 -24.77 3.11
C GLU A 344 18.92 -23.72 2.43
N VAL A 345 18.92 -23.63 1.09
CA VAL A 345 19.65 -22.61 0.34
C VAL A 345 19.23 -21.21 0.79
N CYS A 346 17.92 -20.96 0.90
CA CYS A 346 17.38 -19.68 1.37
C CYS A 346 17.84 -19.39 2.82
N GLN A 347 17.89 -20.37 3.69
CA GLN A 347 18.37 -20.24 5.06
C GLN A 347 19.87 -19.95 5.13
N CYS A 348 20.68 -20.63 4.32
CA CYS A 348 22.13 -20.41 4.22
C CYS A 348 22.42 -18.98 3.73
N LEU A 349 21.72 -18.48 2.72
CA LEU A 349 21.83 -17.11 2.24
C LEU A 349 21.53 -16.07 3.32
N ARG A 350 20.51 -16.31 4.16
CA ARG A 350 20.17 -15.42 5.29
C ARG A 350 21.25 -15.38 6.37
N ASN A 351 22.06 -16.43 6.47
CA ASN A 351 23.13 -16.57 7.46
C ASN A 351 24.53 -16.32 6.88
N SER A 352 24.63 -16.07 5.57
CA SER A 352 25.91 -15.79 4.89
C SER A 352 26.51 -14.42 5.25
N SER A 353 27.71 -14.15 4.77
CA SER A 353 28.35 -12.85 4.86
C SER A 353 28.81 -12.37 3.47
N PRO A 354 28.13 -11.38 2.88
CA PRO A 354 26.98 -10.62 3.40
C PRO A 354 25.71 -11.49 3.52
N ARG A 355 24.81 -11.10 4.42
CA ARG A 355 23.49 -11.72 4.57
C ARG A 355 22.62 -11.33 3.36
N VAL A 356 22.04 -12.33 2.70
CA VAL A 356 21.18 -12.13 1.52
C VAL A 356 19.77 -12.61 1.79
N PHE A 357 18.79 -11.78 1.46
CA PHE A 357 17.38 -12.12 1.53
C PHE A 357 16.77 -12.14 0.13
N VAL A 358 16.33 -13.30 -0.31
CA VAL A 358 15.64 -13.51 -1.58
C VAL A 358 14.14 -13.76 -1.37
N GLY A 359 13.33 -13.54 -2.39
CA GLY A 359 11.91 -13.86 -2.38
C GLY A 359 11.70 -15.37 -2.23
N HIS A 360 10.71 -15.73 -1.40
CA HIS A 360 10.48 -17.12 -0.96
C HIS A 360 9.08 -17.65 -1.35
N SER A 361 8.38 -16.95 -2.23
CA SER A 361 7.02 -17.34 -2.64
C SER A 361 6.94 -18.61 -3.49
N ARG A 362 8.08 -19.07 -4.03
CA ARG A 362 8.16 -20.23 -4.92
C ARG A 362 9.16 -21.29 -4.43
N LEU A 363 9.51 -21.30 -3.15
CA LEU A 363 10.45 -22.30 -2.60
C LEU A 363 9.93 -23.73 -2.71
N GLU A 364 8.62 -23.95 -2.62
CA GLU A 364 7.99 -25.27 -2.84
C GLU A 364 8.15 -25.76 -4.30
N GLU A 365 8.41 -24.84 -5.24
CA GLU A 365 8.71 -25.13 -6.64
C GLU A 365 10.24 -25.23 -6.89
N SER A 366 11.06 -25.23 -5.84
CA SER A 366 12.53 -25.17 -5.93
C SER A 366 13.04 -23.91 -6.66
N VAL A 367 12.38 -22.76 -6.46
CA VAL A 367 12.73 -21.50 -7.10
C VAL A 367 12.93 -20.39 -6.05
N LEU A 368 14.09 -19.70 -6.13
CA LEU A 368 14.31 -18.43 -5.46
C LEU A 368 13.87 -17.29 -6.39
N VAL A 369 13.27 -16.25 -5.82
CA VAL A 369 12.82 -15.08 -6.58
C VAL A 369 13.69 -13.87 -6.23
N ILE A 370 14.27 -13.21 -7.23
CA ILE A 370 15.05 -11.97 -7.08
C ILE A 370 14.27 -10.80 -7.65
N ASN A 371 14.11 -9.76 -6.86
CA ASN A 371 13.53 -8.48 -7.24
C ASN A 371 14.57 -7.37 -7.04
N ALA A 372 14.80 -6.57 -8.11
CA ALA A 372 15.85 -5.58 -8.13
C ALA A 372 15.54 -4.26 -7.41
N MET A 373 14.29 -4.00 -7.05
CA MET A 373 13.84 -2.69 -6.53
C MET A 373 14.61 -2.18 -5.30
N ALA A 374 15.19 -3.08 -4.51
CA ALA A 374 15.94 -2.73 -3.30
C ALA A 374 17.44 -3.02 -3.39
N ILE A 375 17.93 -3.56 -4.51
CA ILE A 375 19.34 -3.88 -4.73
C ILE A 375 20.08 -2.61 -5.19
N ARG A 376 21.21 -2.31 -4.56
CA ARG A 376 22.10 -1.22 -4.97
C ARG A 376 23.17 -1.74 -5.92
N GLU A 377 23.73 -0.87 -6.76
CA GLU A 377 24.76 -1.23 -7.74
C GLU A 377 25.97 -1.95 -7.10
N ASN A 378 26.42 -1.46 -5.95
CA ASN A 378 27.54 -2.06 -5.23
C ASN A 378 27.21 -3.39 -4.51
N GLU A 379 25.96 -3.85 -4.55
CA GLU A 379 25.52 -5.12 -3.96
C GLU A 379 25.42 -6.25 -4.98
N ILE A 380 25.53 -5.94 -6.29
CA ILE A 380 25.33 -6.92 -7.36
C ILE A 380 26.37 -8.04 -7.29
N GLU A 381 27.65 -7.70 -7.30
CA GLU A 381 28.72 -8.69 -7.23
C GLU A 381 28.72 -9.51 -5.94
N PRO A 382 28.52 -8.90 -4.74
CA PRO A 382 28.33 -9.66 -3.51
C PRO A 382 27.11 -10.59 -3.52
N LEU A 383 26.00 -10.17 -4.15
CA LEU A 383 24.80 -10.99 -4.31
C LEU A 383 25.07 -12.21 -5.18
N ILE A 384 25.70 -12.01 -6.37
CA ILE A 384 26.06 -13.10 -7.28
C ILE A 384 26.98 -14.09 -6.57
N ALA A 385 28.03 -13.61 -5.90
CA ALA A 385 28.97 -14.46 -5.18
C ALA A 385 28.28 -15.27 -4.07
N ALA A 386 27.36 -14.66 -3.32
CA ALA A 386 26.59 -15.36 -2.29
C ALA A 386 25.68 -16.43 -2.89
N LEU A 387 24.98 -16.14 -3.99
CA LEU A 387 24.13 -17.12 -4.68
C LEU A 387 24.98 -18.31 -5.18
N LEU A 388 26.08 -18.05 -5.89
CA LEU A 388 26.95 -19.10 -6.41
C LEU A 388 27.64 -19.94 -5.33
N SER A 389 27.81 -19.39 -4.12
CA SER A 389 28.39 -20.16 -3.01
C SER A 389 27.40 -21.13 -2.37
N GLN A 390 26.11 -20.99 -2.63
CA GLN A 390 25.04 -21.81 -2.01
C GLN A 390 24.31 -22.69 -3.02
N ILE A 391 24.39 -22.36 -4.32
CA ILE A 391 23.75 -23.12 -5.39
C ILE A 391 24.83 -23.92 -6.11
N HIS A 392 24.76 -25.24 -6.08
CA HIS A 392 25.76 -26.18 -6.63
C HIS A 392 25.24 -26.85 -7.88
#